data_31ce0d91880856666072aa3124e4318a
#
_entry.id   31ce0d91880856666072aa3124e4318a
#
_cell.length_a   1.000
_cell.length_b   1.000
_cell.length_c   1.000
_cell.angle_alpha   90.00
_cell.angle_beta   90.00
_cell.angle_gamma   90.00
#
_symmetry.space_group_name_H-M   'P 1'
#
loop_
_entity.id
_entity.type
_entity.pdbx_description
1 polymer ?
#
loop_
_entity_poly.entity_id
_entity_poly.type
_entity_poly.pdbx_seq_one_letter_code
_entity_poly.pdbx_strand_id
1 'polypeptide(L)'
;MTKDVLHYDTVGSFLRPEKLKQARQEFLENKISREKLKLVENETIADLVEKEKQLGLKVVTDGEFRRSYWHLDTFWGFGGIEHTIPEHGYFFHGEETRADSATVSGKIHYVENHPDVQAFSYLKELIKDDDDVTARQSIPAPAQLYVELFRDEHNKKITNEFYPDHKKLVADISKAYRELILDLYNHGCRDIKLDDCTWGVIVDDDFWNVFSEDGKYTRDGLQDLYLKLNNGALVDLPEDLRITTHICRGNYHSTWASKGGYEPVAAHVFAKENVDAFYLEFDDERSGGFEPLRFVPKGKEVVLGIITSKKPELEDKEELKQRIKEAAKYVDLENLALSTQCGFASTEEGNKLTEEDQEAKIKLVIETAKEVWK
;
A
#
# COMPACT_ATOMS: atom_id res chain seq x y z
N MET A 1 4.79 -26.21 6.44
CA MET A 1 4.25 -26.41 5.07
C MET A 1 4.73 -25.22 4.27
N THR A 2 5.47 -25.43 3.20
CA THR A 2 5.75 -24.36 2.22
C THR A 2 4.39 -23.91 1.69
N LYS A 3 3.99 -22.65 1.97
CA LYS A 3 2.82 -22.07 1.32
C LYS A 3 3.14 -22.04 -0.17
N ASP A 4 2.27 -22.61 -1.01
CA ASP A 4 2.43 -22.49 -2.45
C ASP A 4 2.43 -21.00 -2.82
N VAL A 5 3.46 -20.56 -3.53
CA VAL A 5 3.58 -19.17 -3.98
C VAL A 5 2.47 -18.90 -5.00
N LEU A 6 1.66 -17.90 -4.75
CA LEU A 6 0.67 -17.43 -5.70
C LEU A 6 1.37 -16.55 -6.74
N HIS A 7 1.49 -17.04 -7.97
CA HIS A 7 2.27 -16.36 -9.01
C HIS A 7 1.55 -15.20 -9.71
N TYR A 8 0.38 -14.81 -9.24
CA TYR A 8 -0.33 -13.62 -9.70
C TYR A 8 -1.12 -12.98 -8.56
N ASP A 9 -1.19 -11.67 -8.56
CA ASP A 9 -1.90 -10.91 -7.53
C ASP A 9 -2.26 -9.51 -8.03
N THR A 10 -2.92 -8.73 -7.17
CA THR A 10 -3.14 -7.28 -7.33
C THR A 10 -2.57 -6.53 -6.14
N VAL A 11 -2.37 -5.22 -6.28
CA VAL A 11 -1.96 -4.39 -5.13
C VAL A 11 -3.14 -4.18 -4.17
N GLY A 12 -4.37 -4.06 -4.67
CA GLY A 12 -5.58 -4.24 -3.86
C GLY A 12 -6.53 -3.06 -3.75
N SER A 13 -6.19 -1.85 -4.20
CA SER A 13 -7.16 -0.77 -4.36
C SER A 13 -7.81 -0.82 -5.74
N PHE A 14 -9.14 -0.64 -5.79
CA PHE A 14 -9.95 -0.71 -7.00
C PHE A 14 -10.64 0.61 -7.27
N LEU A 15 -11.00 0.86 -8.55
CA LEU A 15 -11.80 2.01 -8.94
C LEU A 15 -13.15 1.97 -8.22
N ARG A 16 -13.52 3.10 -7.57
CA ARG A 16 -14.81 3.21 -6.89
C ARG A 16 -15.92 3.26 -7.93
N PRO A 17 -16.96 2.40 -7.82
CA PRO A 17 -18.10 2.48 -8.73
C PRO A 17 -18.87 3.79 -8.54
N GLU A 18 -19.52 4.26 -9.60
CA GLU A 18 -20.22 5.54 -9.61
C GLU A 18 -21.27 5.67 -8.49
N LYS A 19 -21.96 4.58 -8.17
CA LYS A 19 -22.90 4.50 -7.05
C LYS A 19 -22.26 4.89 -5.70
N LEU A 20 -21.02 4.44 -5.47
CA LEU A 20 -20.28 4.75 -4.24
C LEU A 20 -19.81 6.21 -4.24
N LYS A 21 -19.30 6.71 -5.37
CA LYS A 21 -18.89 8.12 -5.52
C LYS A 21 -20.05 9.06 -5.25
N GLN A 22 -21.21 8.78 -5.83
CA GLN A 22 -22.42 9.55 -5.59
C GLN A 22 -22.84 9.54 -4.11
N ALA A 23 -22.85 8.37 -3.46
CA ALA A 23 -23.21 8.26 -2.05
C ALA A 23 -22.25 9.03 -1.13
N ARG A 24 -20.92 9.02 -1.43
CA ARG A 24 -19.94 9.83 -0.72
C ARG A 24 -20.20 11.33 -0.88
N GLN A 25 -20.48 11.78 -2.10
CA GLN A 25 -20.84 13.17 -2.36
C GLN A 25 -22.11 13.59 -1.60
N GLU A 26 -23.16 12.76 -1.63
CA GLU A 26 -24.39 13.00 -0.89
C GLU A 26 -24.18 13.05 0.63
N PHE A 27 -23.26 12.24 1.15
CA PHE A 27 -22.87 12.27 2.56
C PHE A 27 -22.14 13.57 2.93
N LEU A 28 -21.17 14.01 2.11
CA LEU A 28 -20.44 15.28 2.31
C LEU A 28 -21.39 16.48 2.27
N GLU A 29 -22.44 16.42 1.46
CA GLU A 29 -23.49 17.43 1.38
C GLU A 29 -24.57 17.30 2.47
N ASN A 30 -24.42 16.37 3.42
CA ASN A 30 -25.39 16.05 4.49
C ASN A 30 -26.78 15.62 3.96
N LYS A 31 -26.85 15.05 2.76
CA LYS A 31 -28.10 14.55 2.15
C LYS A 31 -28.44 13.12 2.61
N ILE A 32 -27.44 12.35 3.01
CA ILE A 32 -27.63 11.00 3.57
C ILE A 32 -26.87 10.86 4.90
N SER A 33 -27.32 9.92 5.74
CA SER A 33 -26.66 9.62 7.01
C SER A 33 -25.42 8.72 6.81
N ARG A 34 -24.57 8.63 7.84
CA ARG A 34 -23.41 7.71 7.87
C ARG A 34 -23.85 6.25 7.72
N GLU A 35 -24.98 5.86 8.33
CA GLU A 35 -25.54 4.51 8.21
C GLU A 35 -25.94 4.21 6.76
N LYS A 36 -26.52 5.19 6.06
CA LYS A 36 -26.89 5.01 4.64
C LYS A 36 -25.65 4.88 3.76
N LEU A 37 -24.61 5.71 3.98
CA LEU A 37 -23.34 5.56 3.27
C LEU A 37 -22.73 4.17 3.52
N LYS A 38 -22.68 3.70 4.79
CA LYS A 38 -22.17 2.38 5.16
C LYS A 38 -22.92 1.25 4.44
N LEU A 39 -24.23 1.37 4.21
CA LEU A 39 -24.98 0.37 3.43
C LEU A 39 -24.53 0.33 1.97
N VAL A 40 -24.27 1.48 1.35
CA VAL A 40 -23.76 1.54 -0.03
C VAL A 40 -22.34 1.00 -0.11
N GLU A 41 -21.46 1.36 0.85
CA GLU A 41 -20.12 0.79 0.96
C GLU A 41 -20.17 -0.74 1.06
N ASN A 42 -21.01 -1.28 1.94
CA ASN A 42 -21.16 -2.72 2.11
C ASN A 42 -21.61 -3.42 0.82
N GLU A 43 -22.63 -2.88 0.15
CA GLU A 43 -23.15 -3.44 -1.10
C GLU A 43 -22.06 -3.45 -2.18
N THR A 44 -21.39 -2.31 -2.39
CA THR A 44 -20.37 -2.20 -3.43
C THR A 44 -19.11 -3.06 -3.14
N ILE A 45 -18.75 -3.24 -1.87
CA ILE A 45 -17.67 -4.16 -1.47
C ILE A 45 -18.07 -5.62 -1.74
N ALA A 46 -19.32 -6.00 -1.42
CA ALA A 46 -19.79 -7.36 -1.71
C ALA A 46 -19.76 -7.65 -3.23
N ASP A 47 -20.21 -6.70 -4.05
CA ASP A 47 -20.16 -6.80 -5.50
C ASP A 47 -18.71 -6.92 -6.02
N LEU A 48 -17.78 -6.14 -5.44
CA LEU A 48 -16.36 -6.22 -5.79
C LEU A 48 -15.78 -7.59 -5.46
N VAL A 49 -16.00 -8.12 -4.25
CA VAL A 49 -15.47 -9.43 -3.83
C VAL A 49 -15.93 -10.54 -4.76
N GLU A 50 -17.22 -10.53 -5.15
CA GLU A 50 -17.72 -11.50 -6.13
C GLU A 50 -17.05 -11.32 -7.51
N LYS A 51 -16.76 -10.09 -7.93
CA LYS A 51 -16.06 -9.79 -9.16
C LYS A 51 -14.59 -10.25 -9.11
N GLU A 52 -13.87 -10.02 -8.02
CA GLU A 52 -12.50 -10.51 -7.81
C GLU A 52 -12.45 -12.04 -7.94
N LYS A 53 -13.38 -12.76 -7.31
CA LYS A 53 -13.52 -14.21 -7.41
C LYS A 53 -13.81 -14.69 -8.85
N GLN A 54 -14.73 -14.02 -9.53
CA GLN A 54 -15.08 -14.34 -10.93
C GLN A 54 -13.93 -14.11 -11.90
N LEU A 55 -13.07 -13.12 -11.65
CA LEU A 55 -11.84 -12.89 -12.39
C LEU A 55 -10.79 -13.98 -12.12
N GLY A 56 -10.92 -14.71 -11.03
CA GLY A 56 -10.03 -15.81 -10.65
C GLY A 56 -8.94 -15.40 -9.66
N LEU A 57 -9.06 -14.24 -8.99
CA LEU A 57 -8.17 -13.84 -7.91
C LEU A 57 -8.34 -14.79 -6.72
N LYS A 58 -7.24 -15.11 -6.07
CA LYS A 58 -7.17 -15.97 -4.87
C LYS A 58 -7.00 -15.19 -3.58
N VAL A 59 -6.57 -13.94 -3.70
CA VAL A 59 -6.54 -12.96 -2.61
C VAL A 59 -7.54 -11.87 -2.97
N VAL A 60 -8.47 -11.60 -2.06
CA VAL A 60 -9.52 -10.60 -2.24
C VAL A 60 -9.36 -9.49 -1.20
N THR A 61 -9.80 -8.29 -1.58
CA THR A 61 -9.73 -7.07 -0.75
C THR A 61 -11.09 -6.37 -0.71
N ASP A 62 -11.24 -5.38 0.16
CA ASP A 62 -12.40 -4.49 0.13
C ASP A 62 -12.26 -3.35 -0.92
N GLY A 63 -11.21 -3.40 -1.75
CA GLY A 63 -10.90 -2.40 -2.75
C GLY A 63 -10.54 -1.03 -2.19
N GLU A 64 -10.41 -0.91 -0.86
CA GLU A 64 -10.28 0.34 -0.12
C GLU A 64 -11.51 1.27 -0.28
N PHE A 65 -12.68 0.69 -0.53
CA PHE A 65 -13.90 1.44 -0.84
C PHE A 65 -14.40 2.31 0.31
N ARG A 66 -13.93 2.08 1.54
CA ARG A 66 -14.25 2.91 2.70
C ARG A 66 -13.32 4.10 2.88
N ARG A 67 -12.14 4.09 2.20
CA ARG A 67 -11.10 5.10 2.36
C ARG A 67 -11.25 6.25 1.37
N SER A 68 -10.93 7.45 1.83
CA SER A 68 -10.69 8.63 0.98
C SER A 68 -9.26 8.63 0.45
N TYR A 69 -8.30 8.28 1.33
CA TYR A 69 -6.89 8.11 1.01
C TYR A 69 -6.40 6.76 1.49
N TRP A 70 -5.51 6.12 0.74
CA TRP A 70 -4.92 4.84 1.09
C TRP A 70 -4.23 4.82 2.49
N HIS A 71 -3.77 5.97 2.99
CA HIS A 71 -2.98 6.08 4.23
C HIS A 71 -3.67 6.91 5.33
N LEU A 72 -4.22 8.08 5.02
CA LEU A 72 -4.74 9.00 6.03
C LEU A 72 -5.89 8.38 6.84
N ASP A 73 -6.78 7.65 6.19
CA ASP A 73 -7.91 7.00 6.87
C ASP A 73 -7.45 5.99 7.94
N THR A 74 -6.32 5.31 7.73
CA THR A 74 -5.69 4.46 8.76
C THR A 74 -5.10 5.32 9.88
N PHE A 75 -4.40 6.41 9.55
CA PHE A 75 -3.76 7.27 10.54
C PHE A 75 -4.77 7.91 11.48
N TRP A 76 -5.89 8.39 10.97
CA TRP A 76 -6.97 8.96 11.78
C TRP A 76 -7.64 7.96 12.72
N GLY A 77 -7.42 6.67 12.52
CA GLY A 77 -7.86 5.60 13.41
C GLY A 77 -7.01 5.46 14.69
N PHE A 78 -5.78 6.01 14.71
CA PHE A 78 -4.94 5.95 15.90
C PHE A 78 -5.28 7.06 16.91
N GLY A 79 -5.25 6.75 18.20
CA GLY A 79 -5.34 7.76 19.25
C GLY A 79 -4.10 8.65 19.24
N GLY A 80 -4.29 9.94 19.48
CA GLY A 80 -3.24 10.94 19.44
C GLY A 80 -2.94 11.48 18.04
N ILE A 81 -3.75 11.12 17.04
CA ILE A 81 -3.72 11.65 15.68
C ILE A 81 -5.08 12.30 15.37
N GLU A 82 -5.07 13.43 14.71
CA GLU A 82 -6.27 14.12 14.25
C GLU A 82 -6.20 14.47 12.76
N HIS A 83 -7.37 14.57 12.14
CA HIS A 83 -7.54 15.08 10.79
C HIS A 83 -7.35 16.60 10.77
N THR A 84 -6.49 17.09 9.91
CA THR A 84 -6.26 18.51 9.66
C THR A 84 -6.31 18.83 8.18
N ILE A 85 -6.58 20.10 7.86
CA ILE A 85 -6.64 20.61 6.49
C ILE A 85 -5.51 21.63 6.31
N PRO A 86 -4.36 21.23 5.72
CA PRO A 86 -3.26 22.13 5.43
C PRO A 86 -3.58 23.07 4.26
N GLU A 87 -2.65 23.99 3.93
CA GLU A 87 -2.80 24.88 2.77
C GLU A 87 -2.75 24.12 1.44
N HIS A 88 -1.94 23.05 1.37
CA HIS A 88 -1.72 22.25 0.17
C HIS A 88 -1.93 20.76 0.42
N GLY A 89 -2.42 20.07 -0.63
CA GLY A 89 -2.48 18.62 -0.72
C GLY A 89 -1.11 17.97 -0.99
N TYR A 90 -1.12 16.77 -1.54
CA TYR A 90 0.10 16.10 -2.02
C TYR A 90 0.30 16.47 -3.49
N PHE A 91 1.54 16.82 -3.85
CA PHE A 91 1.90 17.15 -5.22
C PHE A 91 2.30 15.90 -5.99
N PHE A 92 1.68 15.73 -7.14
CA PHE A 92 2.02 14.73 -8.14
C PHE A 92 2.44 15.44 -9.45
N HIS A 93 2.86 14.70 -10.43
CA HIS A 93 3.34 15.29 -11.68
C HIS A 93 2.21 15.99 -12.43
N GLY A 94 2.10 17.31 -12.22
CA GLY A 94 1.07 18.16 -12.82
C GLY A 94 -0.28 18.17 -12.13
N GLU A 95 -0.44 17.51 -11.01
CA GLU A 95 -1.68 17.46 -10.23
C GLU A 95 -1.43 17.61 -8.73
N GLU A 96 -2.44 18.06 -8.00
CA GLU A 96 -2.44 18.18 -6.53
C GLU A 96 -3.68 17.51 -5.98
N THR A 97 -3.53 16.77 -4.87
CA THR A 97 -4.68 16.16 -4.20
C THR A 97 -5.46 17.20 -3.39
N ARG A 98 -6.65 16.83 -2.95
CA ARG A 98 -7.35 17.56 -1.89
C ARG A 98 -6.44 17.74 -0.66
N ALA A 99 -6.56 18.86 0.00
CA ALA A 99 -5.72 19.24 1.13
C ALA A 99 -6.20 18.56 2.43
N ASP A 100 -5.76 17.31 2.65
CA ASP A 100 -5.98 16.56 3.89
C ASP A 100 -4.63 16.12 4.48
N SER A 101 -4.55 16.00 5.81
CA SER A 101 -3.35 15.57 6.54
C SER A 101 -3.71 14.92 7.87
N ALA A 102 -2.72 14.27 8.48
CA ALA A 102 -2.77 13.73 9.83
C ALA A 102 -1.73 14.47 10.69
N THR A 103 -2.17 15.01 11.85
CA THR A 103 -1.35 15.79 12.76
C THR A 103 -1.40 15.17 14.16
N VAL A 104 -0.30 15.25 14.90
CA VAL A 104 -0.26 14.80 16.30
C VAL A 104 -1.14 15.69 17.18
N SER A 105 -2.03 15.08 17.95
CA SER A 105 -2.87 15.75 18.96
C SER A 105 -2.64 15.20 20.39
N GLY A 106 -1.78 14.18 20.51
CA GLY A 106 -1.46 13.55 21.77
C GLY A 106 -0.42 12.43 21.61
N LYS A 107 -0.29 11.56 22.61
CA LYS A 107 0.54 10.36 22.46
C LYS A 107 -0.12 9.37 21.52
N ILE A 108 0.63 8.90 20.52
CA ILE A 108 0.17 7.92 19.54
C ILE A 108 -0.01 6.57 20.22
N HIS A 109 -1.18 5.95 20.03
CA HIS A 109 -1.50 4.64 20.55
C HIS A 109 -2.59 3.98 19.71
N TYR A 110 -2.68 2.66 19.78
CA TYR A 110 -3.77 1.89 19.18
C TYR A 110 -5.09 2.16 19.92
N VAL A 111 -6.19 2.18 19.18
CA VAL A 111 -7.55 2.34 19.70
C VAL A 111 -8.39 1.16 19.25
N GLU A 112 -9.10 0.51 20.17
CA GLU A 112 -10.03 -0.58 19.86
C GLU A 112 -11.10 -0.13 18.84
N ASN A 113 -11.55 -1.06 18.02
CA ASN A 113 -12.46 -0.81 16.91
C ASN A 113 -11.88 0.11 15.81
N HIS A 114 -10.58 0.02 15.59
CA HIS A 114 -9.91 0.72 14.50
C HIS A 114 -10.66 0.52 13.17
N PRO A 115 -10.79 1.57 12.31
CA PRO A 115 -11.53 1.47 11.03
C PRO A 115 -11.10 0.30 10.15
N ASP A 116 -9.79 0.00 10.07
CA ASP A 116 -9.26 -1.11 9.27
C ASP A 116 -9.67 -2.47 9.83
N VAL A 117 -9.78 -2.63 11.16
CA VAL A 117 -10.27 -3.87 11.78
C VAL A 117 -11.75 -4.08 11.47
N GLN A 118 -12.56 -3.02 11.50
CA GLN A 118 -13.97 -3.08 11.12
C GLN A 118 -14.15 -3.41 9.63
N ALA A 119 -13.33 -2.80 8.76
CA ALA A 119 -13.34 -3.06 7.31
C ALA A 119 -12.96 -4.52 7.03
N PHE A 120 -11.87 -5.01 7.61
CA PHE A 120 -11.44 -6.40 7.48
C PHE A 120 -12.47 -7.40 8.00
N SER A 121 -13.09 -7.14 9.16
CA SER A 121 -14.12 -8.01 9.72
C SER A 121 -15.30 -8.19 8.79
N TYR A 122 -15.71 -7.13 8.09
CA TYR A 122 -16.74 -7.21 7.07
C TYR A 122 -16.29 -8.03 5.85
N LEU A 123 -15.08 -7.79 5.33
CA LEU A 123 -14.52 -8.55 4.22
C LEU A 123 -14.43 -10.04 4.57
N LYS A 124 -13.96 -10.38 5.78
CA LYS A 124 -13.84 -11.76 6.25
C LYS A 124 -15.20 -12.45 6.34
N GLU A 125 -16.26 -11.73 6.76
CA GLU A 125 -17.62 -12.29 6.79
C GLU A 125 -18.15 -12.61 5.39
N LEU A 126 -17.80 -11.82 4.36
CA LEU A 126 -18.22 -12.08 2.97
C LEU A 126 -17.64 -13.37 2.39
N ILE A 127 -16.48 -13.82 2.89
CA ILE A 127 -15.79 -15.02 2.37
C ILE A 127 -15.74 -16.16 3.40
N LYS A 128 -16.54 -16.11 4.46
CA LYS A 128 -16.45 -17.07 5.58
C LYS A 128 -16.68 -18.53 5.19
N ASP A 129 -17.45 -18.76 4.14
CA ASP A 129 -17.81 -20.08 3.63
C ASP A 129 -17.03 -20.44 2.35
N ASP A 130 -15.96 -19.70 2.01
CA ASP A 130 -15.16 -19.87 0.80
C ASP A 130 -13.68 -20.11 1.16
N ASP A 131 -13.27 -21.36 1.16
CA ASP A 131 -11.91 -21.78 1.48
C ASP A 131 -10.92 -21.57 0.30
N ASP A 132 -11.41 -21.19 -0.88
CA ASP A 132 -10.60 -21.02 -2.10
C ASP A 132 -9.94 -19.65 -2.20
N VAL A 133 -10.35 -18.69 -1.37
CA VAL A 133 -9.83 -17.31 -1.34
C VAL A 133 -9.38 -16.89 0.06
N THR A 134 -8.44 -15.97 0.08
CA THR A 134 -7.92 -15.35 1.30
C THR A 134 -8.26 -13.85 1.32
N ALA A 135 -8.76 -13.35 2.45
CA ALA A 135 -8.93 -11.91 2.65
C ALA A 135 -7.59 -11.27 3.02
N ARG A 136 -7.24 -10.19 2.36
CA ARG A 136 -6.08 -9.34 2.67
C ARG A 136 -6.53 -7.99 3.21
N GLN A 137 -5.81 -7.50 4.23
CA GLN A 137 -5.87 -6.11 4.66
C GLN A 137 -4.63 -5.35 4.22
N SER A 138 -4.80 -4.25 3.50
CA SER A 138 -3.72 -3.27 3.26
C SER A 138 -3.76 -2.19 4.33
N ILE A 139 -2.59 -1.82 4.86
CA ILE A 139 -2.39 -0.68 5.75
C ILE A 139 -1.14 0.08 5.31
N PRO A 140 -1.06 1.40 5.48
CA PRO A 140 0.19 2.13 5.24
C PRO A 140 1.29 1.63 6.18
N ALA A 141 2.55 1.65 5.73
CA ALA A 141 3.67 1.26 6.57
C ALA A 141 3.87 2.23 7.76
N PRO A 142 4.43 1.76 8.89
CA PRO A 142 4.75 2.63 10.04
C PRO A 142 5.62 3.83 9.69
N ALA A 143 6.60 3.66 8.78
CA ALA A 143 7.45 4.74 8.29
C ALA A 143 6.64 5.83 7.57
N GLN A 144 5.54 5.46 6.90
CA GLN A 144 4.67 6.42 6.21
C GLN A 144 3.98 7.38 7.19
N LEU A 145 3.54 6.90 8.36
CA LEU A 145 3.00 7.78 9.40
C LEU A 145 4.09 8.74 9.91
N TYR A 146 5.31 8.25 10.17
CA TYR A 146 6.41 9.11 10.59
C TYR A 146 6.66 10.24 9.59
N VAL A 147 6.71 9.94 8.28
CA VAL A 147 6.93 10.95 7.24
C VAL A 147 5.78 11.95 7.19
N GLU A 148 4.53 11.51 7.32
CA GLU A 148 3.36 12.40 7.37
C GLU A 148 3.44 13.42 8.51
N LEU A 149 3.90 13.00 9.68
CA LEU A 149 4.04 13.88 10.86
C LEU A 149 5.16 14.93 10.72
N PHE A 150 5.98 14.85 9.68
CA PHE A 150 7.02 15.82 9.34
C PHE A 150 6.86 16.41 7.93
N ARG A 151 5.70 16.25 7.32
CA ARG A 151 5.40 16.62 5.95
C ARG A 151 5.59 18.10 5.66
N ASP A 152 5.22 18.95 6.60
CA ASP A 152 5.30 20.42 6.50
C ASP A 152 5.74 21.06 7.83
N GLU A 153 6.00 22.36 7.83
CA GLU A 153 6.50 23.07 9.03
C GLU A 153 5.47 23.07 10.16
N HIS A 154 4.17 23.04 9.87
CA HIS A 154 3.12 22.98 10.88
C HIS A 154 3.15 21.62 11.58
N ASN A 155 3.10 20.52 10.84
CA ASN A 155 3.17 19.17 11.36
C ASN A 155 4.48 18.93 12.12
N LYS A 156 5.61 19.38 11.56
CA LYS A 156 6.94 19.29 12.19
C LYS A 156 6.99 20.01 13.54
N LYS A 157 6.44 21.23 13.62
CA LYS A 157 6.38 22.00 14.86
C LYS A 157 5.56 21.25 15.93
N ILE A 158 4.34 20.84 15.60
CA ILE A 158 3.44 20.17 16.56
C ILE A 158 4.03 18.83 16.99
N THR A 159 4.57 18.04 16.05
CA THR A 159 5.21 16.76 16.36
C THR A 159 6.37 16.96 17.34
N ASN A 160 7.23 17.98 17.16
CA ASN A 160 8.33 18.26 18.08
C ASN A 160 7.86 18.74 19.47
N GLU A 161 6.70 19.41 19.57
CA GLU A 161 6.10 19.81 20.85
C GLU A 161 5.63 18.58 21.65
N PHE A 162 4.93 17.63 21.01
CA PHE A 162 4.46 16.41 21.68
C PHE A 162 5.57 15.36 21.88
N TYR A 163 6.53 15.31 20.95
CA TYR A 163 7.62 14.34 20.91
C TYR A 163 8.99 15.01 20.75
N PRO A 164 9.48 15.74 21.78
CA PRO A 164 10.84 16.32 21.74
C PRO A 164 11.93 15.24 21.66
N ASP A 165 11.63 14.00 22.10
CA ASP A 165 12.46 12.81 21.91
C ASP A 165 11.86 11.92 20.84
N HIS A 166 12.39 12.00 19.62
CA HIS A 166 11.91 11.22 18.48
C HIS A 166 12.08 9.68 18.68
N LYS A 167 12.91 9.23 19.62
CA LYS A 167 12.99 7.78 19.94
C LYS A 167 11.67 7.30 20.54
N LYS A 168 10.98 8.15 21.29
CA LYS A 168 9.65 7.84 21.84
C LYS A 168 8.59 7.82 20.74
N LEU A 169 8.64 8.78 19.81
CA LEU A 169 7.75 8.79 18.65
C LEU A 169 7.87 7.48 17.86
N VAL A 170 9.10 7.08 17.53
CA VAL A 170 9.37 5.81 16.81
C VAL A 170 8.82 4.61 17.59
N ALA A 171 9.02 4.54 18.90
CA ALA A 171 8.55 3.46 19.74
C ALA A 171 7.01 3.41 19.81
N ASP A 172 6.36 4.56 19.97
CA ASP A 172 4.88 4.65 20.04
C ASP A 172 4.23 4.31 18.72
N ILE A 173 4.76 4.77 17.57
CA ILE A 173 4.29 4.38 16.23
C ILE A 173 4.41 2.86 16.05
N SER A 174 5.60 2.29 16.23
CA SER A 174 5.82 0.86 16.03
C SER A 174 4.91 0.02 16.93
N LYS A 175 4.71 0.46 18.19
CA LYS A 175 3.81 -0.23 19.12
C LYS A 175 2.35 -0.16 18.68
N ALA A 176 1.86 1.03 18.29
CA ALA A 176 0.47 1.21 17.85
C ALA A 176 0.16 0.35 16.61
N TYR A 177 1.09 0.29 15.66
CA TYR A 177 0.95 -0.56 14.48
C TYR A 177 1.00 -2.05 14.82
N ARG A 178 1.88 -2.47 15.73
CA ARG A 178 1.92 -3.85 16.18
C ARG A 178 0.59 -4.28 16.83
N GLU A 179 -0.01 -3.41 17.64
CA GLU A 179 -1.30 -3.65 18.26
C GLU A 179 -2.43 -3.73 17.21
N LEU A 180 -2.43 -2.87 16.19
CA LEU A 180 -3.35 -2.96 15.03
C LEU A 180 -3.19 -4.29 14.28
N ILE A 181 -1.95 -4.69 13.97
CA ILE A 181 -1.66 -5.95 13.26
C ILE A 181 -2.16 -7.16 14.07
N LEU A 182 -1.92 -7.17 15.38
CA LEU A 182 -2.39 -8.24 16.26
C LEU A 182 -3.92 -8.26 16.38
N ASP A 183 -4.58 -7.12 16.37
CA ASP A 183 -6.04 -7.08 16.40
C ASP A 183 -6.66 -7.56 15.09
N LEU A 184 -6.08 -7.17 13.93
CA LEU A 184 -6.43 -7.76 12.64
C LEU A 184 -6.27 -9.29 12.65
N TYR A 185 -5.14 -9.78 13.18
CA TYR A 185 -4.90 -11.22 13.32
C TYR A 185 -5.96 -11.91 14.18
N ASN A 186 -6.33 -11.32 15.32
CA ASN A 186 -7.37 -11.82 16.21
C ASN A 186 -8.76 -11.86 15.55
N HIS A 187 -9.01 -10.99 14.58
CA HIS A 187 -10.20 -11.01 13.74
C HIS A 187 -10.09 -11.94 12.52
N GLY A 188 -9.05 -12.78 12.48
CA GLY A 188 -8.88 -13.81 11.46
C GLY A 188 -8.07 -13.40 10.23
N CYS A 189 -7.42 -12.22 10.24
CA CYS A 189 -6.51 -11.82 9.18
C CYS A 189 -5.26 -12.72 9.19
N ARG A 190 -4.85 -13.17 8.00
CA ARG A 190 -3.64 -13.98 7.79
C ARG A 190 -2.75 -13.45 6.69
N ASP A 191 -3.15 -12.35 6.06
CA ASP A 191 -2.38 -11.66 5.01
C ASP A 191 -2.53 -10.14 5.19
N ILE A 192 -1.43 -9.47 5.54
CA ILE A 192 -1.37 -8.01 5.69
C ILE A 192 -0.33 -7.48 4.71
N LYS A 193 -0.69 -6.45 3.96
CA LYS A 193 0.22 -5.73 3.10
C LYS A 193 0.47 -4.33 3.64
N LEU A 194 1.74 -4.00 3.83
CA LEU A 194 2.20 -2.65 4.15
C LEU A 194 2.38 -1.87 2.85
N ASP A 195 1.65 -0.78 2.68
CA ASP A 195 1.86 0.13 1.55
C ASP A 195 2.85 1.23 1.96
N ASP A 196 3.99 1.31 1.26
CA ASP A 196 5.12 2.15 1.67
C ASP A 196 5.67 2.99 0.51
N CYS A 197 5.33 4.28 0.48
CA CYS A 197 5.89 5.23 -0.47
C CYS A 197 7.23 5.83 -0.01
N THR A 198 7.65 5.61 1.25
CA THR A 198 8.82 6.28 1.82
C THR A 198 10.11 5.91 1.09
N TRP A 199 10.26 4.65 0.73
CA TRP A 199 11.40 4.15 -0.05
C TRP A 199 11.43 4.73 -1.47
N GLY A 200 10.25 4.87 -2.10
CA GLY A 200 10.10 5.45 -3.43
C GLY A 200 10.50 6.92 -3.50
N VAL A 201 10.27 7.67 -2.42
CA VAL A 201 10.63 9.09 -2.33
C VAL A 201 12.14 9.29 -2.17
N ILE A 202 12.81 8.51 -1.33
CA ILE A 202 14.25 8.72 -1.07
C ILE A 202 15.16 8.21 -2.19
N VAL A 203 14.65 7.47 -3.19
CA VAL A 203 15.42 7.12 -4.38
C VAL A 203 15.46 8.26 -5.41
N ASP A 204 14.53 9.19 -5.37
CA ASP A 204 14.47 10.36 -6.23
C ASP A 204 15.41 11.45 -5.69
N ASP A 205 16.43 11.82 -6.48
CA ASP A 205 17.43 12.80 -6.06
C ASP A 205 16.82 14.22 -5.90
N ASP A 206 15.78 14.55 -6.67
CA ASP A 206 15.10 15.84 -6.55
C ASP A 206 14.38 15.94 -5.20
N PHE A 207 13.65 14.90 -4.79
CA PHE A 207 13.04 14.82 -3.45
C PHE A 207 14.09 14.74 -2.34
N TRP A 208 15.14 13.93 -2.55
CA TRP A 208 16.20 13.80 -1.56
C TRP A 208 16.89 15.12 -1.27
N ASN A 209 17.19 15.93 -2.30
CA ASN A 209 17.83 17.22 -2.14
C ASN A 209 16.99 18.17 -1.26
N VAL A 210 15.65 18.19 -1.45
CA VAL A 210 14.73 18.97 -0.59
C VAL A 210 14.72 18.43 0.84
N PHE A 211 14.63 17.09 1.01
CA PHE A 211 14.59 16.45 2.33
C PHE A 211 15.88 16.61 3.13
N SER A 212 17.02 16.73 2.47
CA SER A 212 18.34 16.82 3.10
C SER A 212 18.83 18.25 3.34
N GLU A 213 18.09 19.28 2.93
CA GLU A 213 18.50 20.70 3.02
C GLU A 213 18.88 21.12 4.44
N ASP A 214 18.22 20.58 5.48
CA ASP A 214 18.53 20.89 6.86
C ASP A 214 19.71 20.09 7.44
N GLY A 215 20.29 19.16 6.65
CA GLY A 215 21.40 18.30 7.05
C GLY A 215 21.10 17.33 8.21
N LYS A 216 19.82 17.20 8.60
CA LYS A 216 19.39 16.40 9.74
C LYS A 216 19.55 14.89 9.50
N TYR A 217 19.39 14.45 8.27
CA TYR A 217 19.48 13.04 7.89
C TYR A 217 20.52 12.83 6.80
N THR A 218 21.28 11.75 6.93
CA THR A 218 21.93 11.10 5.78
C THR A 218 20.92 10.13 5.14
N ARG A 219 21.11 9.79 3.87
CA ARG A 219 20.23 8.81 3.19
C ARG A 219 20.22 7.47 3.93
N ASP A 220 21.38 6.97 4.36
CA ASP A 220 21.50 5.75 5.15
C ASP A 220 20.82 5.87 6.52
N GLY A 221 21.01 6.98 7.22
CA GLY A 221 20.37 7.22 8.52
C GLY A 221 18.84 7.24 8.44
N LEU A 222 18.28 7.77 7.35
CA LEU A 222 16.83 7.75 7.11
C LEU A 222 16.33 6.35 6.76
N GLN A 223 17.08 5.58 5.96
CA GLN A 223 16.78 4.18 5.67
C GLN A 223 16.78 3.32 6.94
N ASP A 224 17.78 3.50 7.82
CA ASP A 224 17.83 2.79 9.11
C ASP A 224 16.64 3.16 10.01
N LEU A 225 16.19 4.43 9.97
CA LEU A 225 15.00 4.87 10.70
C LEU A 225 13.73 4.20 10.17
N TYR A 226 13.54 4.12 8.85
CA TYR A 226 12.38 3.45 8.24
C TYR A 226 12.36 1.96 8.59
N LEU A 227 13.49 1.28 8.48
CA LEU A 227 13.60 -0.12 8.92
C LEU A 227 13.27 -0.30 10.40
N LYS A 228 13.72 0.62 11.24
CA LYS A 228 13.43 0.57 12.68
C LYS A 228 11.93 0.72 12.96
N LEU A 229 11.25 1.61 12.24
CA LEU A 229 9.80 1.81 12.35
C LEU A 229 9.04 0.58 11.88
N ASN A 230 9.30 0.13 10.64
CA ASN A 230 8.60 -0.98 10.02
C ASN A 230 8.87 -2.30 10.77
N ASN A 231 10.13 -2.68 10.95
CA ASN A 231 10.48 -3.91 11.67
C ASN A 231 10.06 -3.88 13.15
N GLY A 232 10.03 -2.70 13.76
CA GLY A 232 9.56 -2.53 15.16
C GLY A 232 8.08 -2.91 15.34
N ALA A 233 7.25 -2.71 14.31
CA ALA A 233 5.86 -3.15 14.29
C ALA A 233 5.70 -4.66 14.03
N LEU A 234 6.72 -5.32 13.47
CA LEU A 234 6.68 -6.71 13.04
C LEU A 234 7.34 -7.68 14.05
N VAL A 235 7.71 -7.20 15.25
CA VAL A 235 8.34 -8.03 16.28
C VAL A 235 7.33 -9.00 16.89
N ASP A 236 7.74 -10.28 17.05
CA ASP A 236 6.97 -11.33 17.72
C ASP A 236 5.52 -11.45 17.19
N LEU A 237 5.34 -11.42 15.89
CA LEU A 237 4.07 -11.71 15.23
C LEU A 237 3.86 -13.22 15.08
N PRO A 238 2.59 -13.69 14.98
CA PRO A 238 2.30 -15.11 14.74
C PRO A 238 2.92 -15.63 13.44
N GLU A 239 3.48 -16.84 13.46
CA GLU A 239 4.19 -17.45 12.32
C GLU A 239 3.28 -17.72 11.10
N ASP A 240 1.98 -17.86 11.30
CA ASP A 240 1.00 -18.07 10.24
C ASP A 240 0.44 -16.77 9.64
N LEU A 241 0.88 -15.62 10.14
CA LEU A 241 0.57 -14.32 9.58
C LEU A 241 1.59 -13.98 8.46
N ARG A 242 1.10 -13.80 7.24
CA ARG A 242 1.90 -13.32 6.12
C ARG A 242 1.94 -11.79 6.13
N ILE A 243 3.13 -11.21 6.11
CA ILE A 243 3.35 -9.77 5.99
C ILE A 243 4.07 -9.50 4.67
N THR A 244 3.53 -8.60 3.87
CA THR A 244 4.15 -8.17 2.62
C THR A 244 4.30 -6.66 2.59
N THR A 245 5.13 -6.11 1.73
CA THR A 245 5.25 -4.66 1.54
C THR A 245 5.13 -4.29 0.07
N HIS A 246 4.42 -3.20 -0.23
CA HIS A 246 4.35 -2.60 -1.55
C HIS A 246 5.11 -1.27 -1.55
N ILE A 247 6.12 -1.16 -2.41
CA ILE A 247 6.91 0.06 -2.54
C ILE A 247 6.44 0.85 -3.75
N CYS A 248 5.73 1.94 -3.47
CA CYS A 248 5.12 2.84 -4.44
C CYS A 248 5.98 4.08 -4.71
N ARG A 249 5.80 4.69 -5.89
CA ARG A 249 6.37 6.01 -6.25
C ARG A 249 5.31 7.09 -6.43
N GLY A 250 4.14 6.85 -5.83
CA GLY A 250 2.97 7.70 -5.99
C GLY A 250 2.06 7.26 -7.14
N ASN A 251 0.77 7.31 -6.88
CA ASN A 251 -0.28 6.93 -7.83
C ASN A 251 -1.53 7.77 -7.59
N TYR A 252 -1.74 8.79 -8.41
CA TYR A 252 -2.88 9.69 -8.33
C TYR A 252 -3.27 10.17 -9.72
N HIS A 253 -4.55 10.06 -10.11
CA HIS A 253 -5.07 10.48 -11.41
C HIS A 253 -4.21 10.02 -12.60
N SER A 254 -3.68 8.79 -12.54
CA SER A 254 -2.77 8.24 -13.55
C SER A 254 -1.41 8.94 -13.65
N THR A 255 -1.01 9.70 -12.61
CA THR A 255 0.31 10.32 -12.48
C THR A 255 1.14 9.67 -11.36
N TRP A 256 2.35 10.17 -11.15
CA TRP A 256 3.28 9.71 -10.12
C TRP A 256 3.89 10.89 -9.36
N ALA A 257 4.50 10.63 -8.20
CA ALA A 257 5.19 11.65 -7.41
C ALA A 257 6.71 11.60 -7.61
N SER A 258 7.33 10.42 -7.60
CA SER A 258 8.79 10.26 -7.65
C SER A 258 9.26 9.31 -8.75
N LYS A 259 10.55 9.36 -9.08
CA LYS A 259 11.26 8.53 -10.07
C LYS A 259 12.57 8.01 -9.48
N GLY A 260 13.10 6.94 -10.03
CA GLY A 260 14.38 6.36 -9.64
C GLY A 260 14.29 4.85 -9.42
N GLY A 261 15.35 4.13 -9.76
CA GLY A 261 15.48 2.70 -9.53
C GLY A 261 15.74 2.38 -8.06
N TYR A 262 15.57 1.12 -7.67
CA TYR A 262 15.71 0.69 -6.26
C TYR A 262 17.17 0.61 -5.77
N GLU A 263 18.18 0.77 -6.63
CA GLU A 263 19.59 0.58 -6.26
C GLU A 263 20.01 1.32 -4.98
N PRO A 264 19.63 2.61 -4.74
CA PRO A 264 20.07 3.34 -3.56
C PRO A 264 19.49 2.81 -2.23
N VAL A 265 18.42 2.02 -2.27
CA VAL A 265 17.72 1.52 -1.07
C VAL A 265 17.73 0.00 -0.92
N ALA A 266 18.07 -0.72 -1.99
CA ALA A 266 17.93 -2.18 -2.05
C ALA A 266 18.71 -2.92 -0.95
N ALA A 267 19.94 -2.49 -0.63
CA ALA A 267 20.76 -3.09 0.43
C ALA A 267 20.17 -2.90 1.84
N HIS A 268 19.24 -1.96 2.00
CA HIS A 268 18.48 -1.76 3.24
C HIS A 268 17.15 -2.48 3.17
N VAL A 269 16.23 -2.02 2.31
CA VAL A 269 14.85 -2.52 2.30
C VAL A 269 14.79 -4.01 1.96
N PHE A 270 15.39 -4.45 0.85
CA PHE A 270 15.28 -5.86 0.45
C PHE A 270 16.03 -6.81 1.39
N ALA A 271 17.21 -6.40 1.86
CA ALA A 271 18.02 -7.27 2.69
C ALA A 271 17.59 -7.30 4.17
N LYS A 272 16.93 -6.26 4.69
CA LYS A 272 16.76 -6.08 6.14
C LYS A 272 15.30 -5.92 6.59
N GLU A 273 14.34 -5.65 5.69
CA GLU A 273 12.93 -5.55 6.09
C GLU A 273 12.34 -6.95 6.36
N ASN A 274 11.65 -7.10 7.49
CA ASN A 274 11.13 -8.38 7.97
C ASN A 274 9.75 -8.70 7.36
N VAL A 275 9.69 -8.78 6.03
CA VAL A 275 8.49 -9.13 5.27
C VAL A 275 8.69 -10.42 4.48
N ASP A 276 7.60 -11.09 4.11
CA ASP A 276 7.61 -12.33 3.33
C ASP A 276 7.76 -12.06 1.82
N ALA A 277 7.21 -10.93 1.34
CA ALA A 277 7.25 -10.57 -0.08
C ALA A 277 7.33 -9.06 -0.30
N PHE A 278 7.91 -8.70 -1.45
CA PHE A 278 8.00 -7.33 -1.95
C PHE A 278 7.17 -7.17 -3.22
N TYR A 279 6.19 -6.25 -3.23
CA TYR A 279 5.44 -5.80 -4.40
C TYR A 279 6.12 -4.55 -4.96
N LEU A 280 6.73 -4.66 -6.13
CA LEU A 280 7.64 -3.64 -6.64
C LEU A 280 7.17 -3.08 -7.97
N GLU A 281 7.18 -1.75 -8.11
CA GLU A 281 6.90 -1.06 -9.37
C GLU A 281 8.06 -1.18 -10.35
N PHE A 282 7.74 -1.71 -11.53
CA PHE A 282 8.65 -1.83 -12.67
C PHE A 282 7.94 -1.59 -14.00
N ASP A 283 6.82 -0.85 -14.02
CA ASP A 283 5.97 -0.68 -15.19
C ASP A 283 6.58 0.16 -16.31
N ASP A 284 7.53 1.04 -15.99
CA ASP A 284 8.18 1.90 -16.97
C ASP A 284 9.65 2.22 -16.63
N GLU A 285 10.31 3.06 -17.47
CA GLU A 285 11.71 3.43 -17.35
C GLU A 285 12.06 4.16 -16.05
N ARG A 286 11.08 4.83 -15.39
CA ARG A 286 11.28 5.52 -14.10
C ARG A 286 11.74 4.58 -13.01
N SER A 287 11.34 3.33 -13.08
CA SER A 287 11.60 2.32 -12.04
C SER A 287 12.99 1.69 -12.14
N GLY A 288 13.74 1.95 -13.20
CA GLY A 288 15.05 1.31 -13.45
C GLY A 288 14.95 -0.18 -13.80
N GLY A 289 16.07 -0.88 -13.73
CA GLY A 289 16.18 -2.31 -14.04
C GLY A 289 15.99 -3.22 -12.82
N PHE A 290 16.16 -4.53 -13.05
CA PHE A 290 15.97 -5.58 -12.04
C PHE A 290 17.23 -5.90 -11.23
N GLU A 291 18.38 -5.29 -11.51
CA GLU A 291 19.67 -5.54 -10.84
C GLU A 291 19.59 -5.40 -9.31
N PRO A 292 18.82 -4.46 -8.74
CA PRO A 292 18.67 -4.33 -7.29
C PRO A 292 18.06 -5.57 -6.61
N LEU A 293 17.33 -6.41 -7.34
CA LEU A 293 16.75 -7.65 -6.82
C LEU A 293 17.80 -8.65 -6.31
N ARG A 294 19.07 -8.50 -6.68
CA ARG A 294 20.18 -9.31 -6.13
C ARG A 294 20.32 -9.20 -4.61
N PHE A 295 19.77 -8.15 -4.00
CA PHE A 295 19.76 -7.96 -2.54
C PHE A 295 18.59 -8.67 -1.84
N VAL A 296 17.64 -9.22 -2.58
CA VAL A 296 16.52 -9.99 -2.00
C VAL A 296 17.06 -11.31 -1.46
N PRO A 297 16.87 -11.63 -0.17
CA PRO A 297 17.28 -12.89 0.39
C PRO A 297 16.59 -14.08 -0.28
N LYS A 298 17.30 -15.21 -0.41
CA LYS A 298 16.71 -16.43 -0.95
C LYS A 298 15.47 -16.85 -0.16
N GLY A 299 14.43 -17.24 -0.88
CA GLY A 299 13.16 -17.70 -0.31
C GLY A 299 12.16 -16.58 0.01
N LYS A 300 12.53 -15.30 -0.15
CA LYS A 300 11.54 -14.21 -0.17
C LYS A 300 10.94 -14.05 -1.55
N GLU A 301 9.66 -13.73 -1.58
CA GLU A 301 8.91 -13.53 -2.83
C GLU A 301 9.10 -12.10 -3.35
N VAL A 302 9.09 -11.96 -4.68
CA VAL A 302 9.03 -10.67 -5.38
C VAL A 302 7.86 -10.69 -6.35
N VAL A 303 6.92 -9.79 -6.14
CA VAL A 303 5.76 -9.59 -7.01
C VAL A 303 6.10 -8.43 -7.95
N LEU A 304 6.26 -8.78 -9.24
CA LEU A 304 6.67 -7.85 -10.28
C LEU A 304 5.46 -7.03 -10.77
N GLY A 305 5.43 -5.77 -10.40
CA GLY A 305 4.45 -4.79 -10.89
C GLY A 305 4.88 -4.23 -12.24
N ILE A 306 4.76 -5.04 -13.30
CA ILE A 306 5.14 -4.67 -14.67
C ILE A 306 3.96 -4.36 -15.59
N ILE A 307 2.74 -4.38 -15.06
CA ILE A 307 1.51 -3.98 -15.76
C ILE A 307 1.02 -2.67 -15.14
N THR A 308 0.95 -1.60 -15.94
CA THR A 308 0.57 -0.28 -15.42
C THR A 308 -0.91 -0.19 -15.07
N SER A 309 -1.25 0.39 -13.93
CA SER A 309 -2.62 0.80 -13.57
C SER A 309 -2.92 2.26 -13.95
N LYS A 310 -2.04 2.92 -14.71
CA LYS A 310 -2.16 4.35 -15.05
C LYS A 310 -2.72 4.60 -16.45
N LYS A 311 -2.68 3.59 -17.33
CA LYS A 311 -3.08 3.68 -18.74
C LYS A 311 -3.97 2.51 -19.13
N PRO A 312 -4.99 2.71 -19.99
CA PRO A 312 -5.90 1.63 -20.38
C PRO A 312 -5.27 0.62 -21.35
N GLU A 313 -4.22 1.01 -22.12
CA GLU A 313 -3.59 0.12 -23.09
C GLU A 313 -3.01 -1.11 -22.40
N LEU A 314 -3.27 -2.28 -22.95
CA LEU A 314 -2.71 -3.55 -22.47
C LEU A 314 -1.27 -3.70 -22.95
N GLU A 315 -0.41 -4.19 -22.07
CA GLU A 315 0.97 -4.55 -22.37
C GLU A 315 1.02 -5.81 -23.27
N ASP A 316 2.06 -5.90 -24.07
CA ASP A 316 2.30 -7.10 -24.87
C ASP A 316 2.71 -8.29 -23.99
N LYS A 317 2.01 -9.42 -24.12
CA LYS A 317 2.21 -10.59 -23.27
C LYS A 317 3.59 -11.23 -23.44
N GLU A 318 4.16 -11.22 -24.63
CA GLU A 318 5.51 -11.76 -24.87
C GLU A 318 6.58 -10.85 -24.27
N GLU A 319 6.39 -9.54 -24.29
CA GLU A 319 7.25 -8.59 -23.61
C GLU A 319 7.21 -8.80 -22.07
N LEU A 320 6.02 -8.96 -21.49
CA LEU A 320 5.87 -9.29 -20.07
C LEU A 320 6.64 -10.56 -19.68
N LYS A 321 6.50 -11.63 -20.48
CA LYS A 321 7.24 -12.90 -20.26
C LYS A 321 8.75 -12.72 -20.36
N GLN A 322 9.21 -11.87 -21.28
CA GLN A 322 10.64 -11.56 -21.40
C GLN A 322 11.14 -10.81 -20.16
N ARG A 323 10.40 -9.84 -19.65
CA ARG A 323 10.74 -9.09 -18.44
C ARG A 323 10.76 -9.99 -17.20
N ILE A 324 9.83 -10.93 -17.08
CA ILE A 324 9.86 -11.95 -16.00
C ILE A 324 11.14 -12.79 -16.08
N LYS A 325 11.57 -13.22 -17.29
CA LYS A 325 12.83 -13.95 -17.48
C LYS A 325 14.07 -13.11 -17.10
N GLU A 326 14.01 -11.81 -17.31
CA GLU A 326 15.08 -10.90 -16.88
C GLU A 326 15.16 -10.79 -15.36
N ALA A 327 14.05 -10.64 -14.68
CA ALA A 327 13.98 -10.64 -13.22
C ALA A 327 14.44 -11.99 -12.62
N ALA A 328 14.16 -13.10 -13.32
CA ALA A 328 14.58 -14.46 -12.91
C ALA A 328 16.10 -14.69 -12.94
N LYS A 329 16.89 -13.75 -13.44
CA LYS A 329 18.34 -13.77 -13.31
C LYS A 329 18.82 -13.42 -11.88
N TYR A 330 17.96 -12.80 -11.08
CA TYR A 330 18.29 -12.30 -9.74
C TYR A 330 17.49 -12.98 -8.61
N VAL A 331 16.26 -13.41 -8.90
CA VAL A 331 15.37 -14.11 -7.97
C VAL A 331 14.86 -15.36 -8.66
N ASP A 332 14.91 -16.50 -7.98
CA ASP A 332 14.46 -17.79 -8.54
C ASP A 332 13.00 -17.66 -9.04
N LEU A 333 12.70 -18.20 -10.23
CA LEU A 333 11.39 -18.05 -10.88
C LEU A 333 10.22 -18.51 -9.99
N GLU A 334 10.44 -19.51 -9.15
CA GLU A 334 9.47 -20.02 -8.17
C GLU A 334 9.12 -19.01 -7.06
N ASN A 335 9.95 -18.00 -6.85
CA ASN A 335 9.74 -16.92 -5.89
C ASN A 335 9.31 -15.61 -6.57
N LEU A 336 9.02 -15.64 -7.87
CA LEU A 336 8.48 -14.52 -8.62
C LEU A 336 6.97 -14.66 -8.80
N ALA A 337 6.28 -13.53 -8.78
CA ALA A 337 4.88 -13.40 -9.15
C ALA A 337 4.66 -12.16 -10.00
N LEU A 338 3.49 -12.02 -10.60
CA LEU A 338 3.11 -10.91 -11.47
C LEU A 338 1.94 -10.12 -10.86
N SER A 339 1.99 -8.80 -10.92
CA SER A 339 0.88 -7.92 -10.55
C SER A 339 0.83 -6.65 -11.39
N THR A 340 -0.20 -5.83 -11.15
CA THR A 340 -0.16 -4.42 -11.51
C THR A 340 0.90 -3.67 -10.69
N GLN A 341 1.44 -2.57 -11.23
CA GLN A 341 2.51 -1.82 -10.55
C GLN A 341 2.03 -1.14 -9.28
N CYS A 342 0.75 -0.78 -9.20
CA CYS A 342 0.07 -0.22 -8.03
C CYS A 342 -1.39 -0.63 -8.04
N GLY A 343 -2.19 -0.19 -7.06
CA GLY A 343 -3.64 -0.24 -7.13
C GLY A 343 -4.20 0.70 -8.21
N PHE A 344 -5.48 0.58 -8.50
CA PHE A 344 -6.16 1.43 -9.49
C PHE A 344 -6.69 2.74 -8.89
N ALA A 345 -6.79 2.84 -7.58
CA ALA A 345 -7.34 4.00 -6.89
C ALA A 345 -6.77 4.19 -5.48
N SER A 346 -5.61 4.81 -5.37
CA SER A 346 -4.97 5.12 -4.08
C SER A 346 -5.71 6.22 -3.30
N THR A 347 -6.56 6.98 -3.98
CA THR A 347 -7.54 7.91 -3.41
C THR A 347 -8.92 7.60 -3.97
N GLU A 348 -9.98 8.18 -3.37
CA GLU A 348 -11.36 7.92 -3.81
C GLU A 348 -11.65 8.33 -5.26
N GLU A 349 -10.89 9.28 -5.81
CA GLU A 349 -11.00 9.73 -7.20
C GLU A 349 -10.58 8.66 -8.20
N GLY A 350 -9.49 7.92 -7.88
CA GLY A 350 -8.95 6.87 -8.72
C GLY A 350 -8.15 7.33 -9.94
N ASN A 351 -7.62 6.36 -10.67
CA ASN A 351 -6.93 6.59 -11.94
C ASN A 351 -7.92 6.82 -13.09
N LYS A 352 -7.43 7.40 -14.18
CA LYS A 352 -8.21 7.74 -15.38
C LYS A 352 -8.42 6.52 -16.29
N LEU A 353 -8.99 5.45 -15.72
CA LEU A 353 -9.35 4.22 -16.39
C LEU A 353 -10.83 3.90 -16.12
N THR A 354 -11.42 3.05 -16.95
CA THR A 354 -12.74 2.47 -16.69
C THR A 354 -12.62 1.18 -15.86
N GLU A 355 -13.75 0.71 -15.34
CA GLU A 355 -13.79 -0.59 -14.65
C GLU A 355 -13.48 -1.74 -15.62
N GLU A 356 -13.86 -1.62 -16.91
CA GLU A 356 -13.54 -2.58 -17.96
C GLU A 356 -12.02 -2.63 -18.23
N ASP A 357 -11.35 -1.48 -18.27
CA ASP A 357 -9.89 -1.42 -18.41
C ASP A 357 -9.20 -2.09 -17.23
N GLN A 358 -9.66 -1.80 -16.01
CA GLN A 358 -9.17 -2.44 -14.78
C GLN A 358 -9.30 -3.96 -14.85
N GLU A 359 -10.47 -4.49 -15.24
CA GLU A 359 -10.68 -5.92 -15.39
C GLU A 359 -9.79 -6.54 -16.48
N ALA A 360 -9.60 -5.84 -17.60
CA ALA A 360 -8.74 -6.31 -18.69
C ALA A 360 -7.28 -6.42 -18.23
N LYS A 361 -6.78 -5.48 -17.44
CA LYS A 361 -5.44 -5.52 -16.82
C LYS A 361 -5.30 -6.71 -15.86
N ILE A 362 -6.29 -6.96 -14.99
CA ILE A 362 -6.28 -8.11 -14.07
C ILE A 362 -6.30 -9.44 -14.84
N LYS A 363 -7.10 -9.55 -15.90
CA LYS A 363 -7.12 -10.73 -16.76
C LYS A 363 -5.75 -10.96 -17.42
N LEU A 364 -5.10 -9.88 -17.89
CA LEU A 364 -3.76 -9.97 -18.47
C LEU A 364 -2.73 -10.47 -17.45
N VAL A 365 -2.78 -10.00 -16.19
CA VAL A 365 -1.94 -10.52 -15.08
C VAL A 365 -2.13 -12.03 -14.94
N ILE A 366 -3.37 -12.48 -14.76
CA ILE A 366 -3.69 -13.89 -14.48
C ILE A 366 -3.33 -14.81 -15.68
N GLU A 367 -3.67 -14.39 -16.89
CA GLU A 367 -3.37 -15.17 -18.09
C GLU A 367 -1.87 -15.29 -18.34
N THR A 368 -1.12 -14.19 -18.20
CA THR A 368 0.33 -14.19 -18.37
C THR A 368 0.99 -15.10 -17.34
N ALA A 369 0.58 -14.97 -16.07
CA ALA A 369 1.11 -15.83 -15.02
C ALA A 369 0.85 -17.32 -15.28
N LYS A 370 -0.37 -17.70 -15.66
CA LYS A 370 -0.72 -19.10 -16.01
C LYS A 370 0.10 -19.65 -17.19
N GLU A 371 0.62 -18.80 -18.07
CA GLU A 371 1.49 -19.22 -19.17
C GLU A 371 2.96 -19.37 -18.76
N VAL A 372 3.43 -18.60 -17.78
CA VAL A 372 4.81 -18.63 -17.29
C VAL A 372 5.03 -19.73 -16.24
N TRP A 373 4.12 -19.83 -15.27
CA TRP A 373 4.18 -20.82 -14.18
C TRP A 373 3.18 -21.95 -14.40
N LYS A 374 3.56 -22.86 -15.31
CA LYS A 374 2.76 -24.06 -15.68
C LYS A 374 3.02 -25.20 -14.73
#